data_d5c73306a45d106c01d784de2046da0e
#
_entry.id   d5c73306a45d106c01d784de2046da0e
#
_cell.length_a   1.000
_cell.length_b   1.000
_cell.length_c   1.000
_cell.angle_alpha   90.00
_cell.angle_beta   90.00
_cell.angle_gamma   90.00
#
_symmetry.space_group_name_H-M   'P 1'
#
loop_
_entity.id
_entity.type
_entity.pdbx_description
1 polymer ?
#
loop_
_entity_poly.entity_id
_entity_poly.type
_entity_poly.pdbx_seq_one_letter_code
_entity_poly.pdbx_strand_id
1 'polypeptide(L)'
;TNTELIIDYQRYEGQRETLTMQPYSMKVYNRRWYVLGYIKEKESIRHLALERFLDLHTTNNKFDFPKDFIPRNYYDNVVGVYVNEDLPVVNLKIRVYGVQMEYMRMLPLHKSQSEVKSRYGEFAEFTYRVCLTPELKSKILAMGPNVEVLEPLEYREEIMSQISASLDRYMKKE
;
A
#
# COMPACT_ATOMS: atom_id res chain seq x y z
N THR A 1 11.96 -14.57 -20.26
CA THR A 1 13.43 -14.43 -20.36
C THR A 1 13.91 -13.43 -19.33
N ASN A 2 14.77 -13.86 -18.41
CA ASN A 2 15.32 -13.03 -17.34
C ASN A 2 16.37 -12.07 -17.94
N THR A 3 15.89 -10.95 -18.51
CA THR A 3 16.73 -9.93 -19.15
C THR A 3 16.61 -8.62 -18.40
N GLU A 4 17.73 -7.97 -18.15
CA GLU A 4 17.76 -6.65 -17.53
C GLU A 4 17.15 -5.59 -18.45
N LEU A 5 16.52 -4.61 -17.85
CA LEU A 5 15.90 -3.46 -18.51
C LEU A 5 16.63 -2.19 -18.09
N ILE A 6 16.83 -1.27 -19.02
CA ILE A 6 17.16 0.13 -18.74
C ILE A 6 15.89 0.94 -18.92
N ILE A 7 15.54 1.72 -17.90
CA ILE A 7 14.28 2.45 -17.82
C ILE A 7 14.58 3.92 -17.55
N ASP A 8 14.12 4.80 -18.40
CA ASP A 8 14.06 6.23 -18.09
C ASP A 8 12.75 6.49 -17.32
N TYR A 9 12.89 6.83 -16.06
CA TYR A 9 11.78 6.91 -15.11
C TYR A 9 11.54 8.33 -14.61
N GLN A 10 10.28 8.75 -14.59
CA GLN A 10 9.88 10.05 -14.05
C GLN A 10 9.32 9.92 -12.64
N ARG A 11 9.96 10.60 -11.68
CA ARG A 11 9.47 10.72 -10.29
C ARG A 11 8.32 11.72 -10.18
N TYR A 12 7.63 11.72 -9.03
CA TYR A 12 6.48 12.58 -8.79
C TYR A 12 6.77 14.08 -8.98
N GLU A 13 7.94 14.53 -8.59
CA GLU A 13 8.36 15.95 -8.69
C GLU A 13 8.98 16.32 -10.05
N GLY A 14 8.75 15.49 -11.06
CA GLY A 14 9.28 15.72 -12.41
C GLY A 14 10.75 15.36 -12.59
N GLN A 15 11.43 14.91 -11.55
CA GLN A 15 12.81 14.42 -11.65
C GLN A 15 12.87 13.18 -12.53
N ARG A 16 13.87 13.12 -13.38
CA ARG A 16 14.13 11.96 -14.25
C ARG A 16 15.36 11.22 -13.77
N GLU A 17 15.28 9.91 -13.79
CA GLU A 17 16.40 9.03 -13.46
C GLU A 17 16.42 7.84 -14.42
N THR A 18 17.61 7.40 -14.80
CA THR A 18 17.79 6.16 -15.56
C THR A 18 18.08 5.04 -14.59
N LEU A 19 17.30 3.96 -14.66
CA LEU A 19 17.36 2.83 -13.75
C LEU A 19 17.64 1.54 -14.51
N THR A 20 18.49 0.70 -13.94
CA THR A 20 18.72 -0.68 -14.41
C THR A 20 17.92 -1.63 -13.54
N MET A 21 16.95 -2.32 -14.13
CA MET A 21 16.01 -3.18 -13.42
C MET A 21 16.13 -4.64 -13.84
N GLN A 22 16.13 -5.53 -12.87
CA GLN A 22 15.86 -6.96 -13.04
C GLN A 22 14.38 -7.20 -12.72
N PRO A 23 13.51 -7.31 -13.74
CA PRO A 23 12.08 -7.41 -13.52
C PRO A 23 11.68 -8.80 -13.01
N TYR A 24 10.89 -8.84 -11.93
CA TYR A 24 10.46 -10.08 -11.27
C TYR A 24 8.99 -10.41 -11.53
N SER A 25 8.12 -9.42 -11.40
CA SER A 25 6.67 -9.62 -11.60
C SER A 25 5.95 -8.31 -11.91
N MET A 26 4.68 -8.44 -12.30
CA MET A 26 3.79 -7.30 -12.48
C MET A 26 2.58 -7.43 -11.55
N LYS A 27 2.10 -6.28 -11.05
CA LYS A 27 0.90 -6.18 -10.22
C LYS A 27 -0.01 -5.06 -10.71
N VAL A 28 -1.32 -5.33 -10.74
CA VAL A 28 -2.34 -4.29 -10.93
C VAL A 28 -2.85 -3.85 -9.57
N TYR A 29 -2.88 -2.55 -9.34
CA TYR A 29 -3.50 -1.95 -8.18
C TYR A 29 -4.09 -0.58 -8.51
N ASN A 30 -5.32 -0.32 -8.10
CA ASN A 30 -6.04 0.93 -8.40
C ASN A 30 -5.99 1.32 -9.88
N ARG A 31 -6.19 0.34 -10.79
CA ARG A 31 -6.17 0.49 -12.26
C ARG A 31 -4.81 0.89 -12.84
N ARG A 32 -3.73 0.75 -12.08
CA ARG A 32 -2.36 1.02 -12.51
C ARG A 32 -1.55 -0.26 -12.51
N TRP A 33 -0.64 -0.36 -13.45
CA TRP A 33 0.33 -1.43 -13.52
C TRP A 33 1.63 -1.05 -12.81
N TYR A 34 2.13 -1.96 -12.02
CA TYR A 34 3.42 -1.84 -11.33
C TYR A 34 4.31 -3.00 -11.71
N VAL A 35 5.57 -2.70 -12.00
CA VAL A 35 6.62 -3.70 -12.22
C VAL A 35 7.44 -3.80 -10.95
N LEU A 36 7.50 -5.00 -10.37
CA LEU A 36 8.36 -5.31 -9.23
C LEU A 36 9.68 -5.87 -9.74
N GLY A 37 10.80 -5.41 -9.22
CA GLY A 37 12.11 -5.93 -9.56
C GLY A 37 13.22 -5.32 -8.72
N TYR A 38 14.42 -5.86 -8.85
CA TYR A 38 15.61 -5.31 -8.23
C TYR A 38 16.15 -4.14 -9.05
N ILE A 39 16.41 -3.01 -8.41
CA ILE A 39 16.97 -1.80 -9.02
C ILE A 39 18.43 -1.70 -8.61
N LYS A 40 19.35 -1.76 -9.57
CA LYS A 40 20.80 -1.76 -9.30
C LYS A 40 21.26 -0.47 -8.60
N GLU A 41 20.83 0.68 -9.06
CA GLU A 41 21.19 2.00 -8.52
C GLU A 41 20.67 2.25 -7.10
N LYS A 42 19.70 1.43 -6.64
CA LYS A 42 19.11 1.51 -5.30
C LYS A 42 19.48 0.32 -4.43
N GLU A 43 20.16 -0.68 -4.98
CA GLU A 43 20.52 -1.94 -4.33
C GLU A 43 19.36 -2.61 -3.57
N SER A 44 18.15 -2.48 -4.11
CA SER A 44 16.91 -2.94 -3.43
C SER A 44 15.81 -3.31 -4.42
N ILE A 45 14.89 -4.15 -3.94
CA ILE A 45 13.69 -4.49 -4.67
C ILE A 45 12.71 -3.33 -4.54
N ARG A 46 12.20 -2.87 -5.68
CA ARG A 46 11.23 -1.76 -5.77
C ARG A 46 10.12 -2.11 -6.75
N HIS A 47 8.98 -1.46 -6.58
CA HIS A 47 7.93 -1.41 -7.57
C HIS A 47 7.96 -0.06 -8.30
N LEU A 48 7.87 -0.11 -9.62
CA LEU A 48 7.81 1.06 -10.48
C LEU A 48 6.46 1.11 -11.19
N ALA A 49 5.82 2.27 -11.19
CA ALA A 49 4.56 2.47 -11.91
C ALA A 49 4.82 2.58 -13.41
N LEU A 50 4.17 1.75 -14.21
CA LEU A 50 4.43 1.64 -15.66
C LEU A 50 4.16 2.93 -16.40
N GLU A 51 3.15 3.70 -15.98
CA GLU A 51 2.80 5.00 -16.59
C GLU A 51 3.86 6.10 -16.42
N ARG A 52 4.91 5.82 -15.65
CA ARG A 52 6.04 6.74 -15.43
C ARG A 52 7.29 6.34 -16.20
N PHE A 53 7.22 5.30 -17.01
CA PHE A 53 8.29 4.93 -17.91
C PHE A 53 8.26 5.90 -19.09
N LEU A 54 9.32 6.68 -19.26
CA LEU A 54 9.48 7.59 -20.40
C LEU A 54 10.05 6.83 -21.58
N ASP A 55 10.97 5.91 -21.29
CA ASP A 55 11.59 5.02 -22.26
C ASP A 55 11.98 3.71 -21.63
N LEU A 56 12.09 2.65 -22.42
CA LEU A 56 12.40 1.31 -21.99
C LEU A 56 13.22 0.57 -23.03
N HIS A 57 14.40 0.11 -22.63
CA HIS A 57 15.27 -0.71 -23.47
C HIS A 57 15.58 -2.04 -22.78
N THR A 58 15.62 -3.11 -23.56
CA THR A 58 16.16 -4.39 -23.12
C THR A 58 17.69 -4.38 -23.28
N THR A 59 18.42 -4.87 -22.29
CA THR A 59 19.85 -5.11 -22.41
C THR A 59 20.12 -6.52 -22.95
N ASN A 60 21.39 -6.82 -23.26
CA ASN A 60 21.81 -8.20 -23.54
C ASN A 60 22.14 -9.00 -22.26
N ASN A 61 22.13 -8.34 -21.10
CA ASN A 61 22.47 -8.95 -19.84
C ASN A 61 21.32 -9.83 -19.32
N LYS A 62 21.68 -11.03 -18.94
CA LYS A 62 20.78 -11.94 -18.24
C LYS A 62 21.03 -11.86 -16.74
N PHE A 63 20.01 -12.13 -15.95
CA PHE A 63 20.13 -12.26 -14.50
C PHE A 63 19.53 -13.58 -14.02
N ASP A 64 20.04 -14.07 -12.91
CA ASP A 64 19.45 -15.22 -12.22
C ASP A 64 18.36 -14.73 -11.29
N PHE A 65 17.15 -15.26 -11.48
CA PHE A 65 16.04 -14.97 -10.57
C PHE A 65 16.36 -15.54 -9.18
N PRO A 66 16.25 -14.73 -8.09
CA PRO A 66 16.57 -15.21 -6.75
C PRO A 66 15.67 -16.41 -6.38
N LYS A 67 16.30 -17.55 -6.06
CA LYS A 67 15.56 -18.82 -5.83
C LYS A 67 14.57 -18.76 -4.67
N ASP A 68 14.91 -18.00 -3.65
CA ASP A 68 14.11 -17.87 -2.41
C ASP A 68 13.15 -16.68 -2.43
N PHE A 69 13.15 -15.88 -3.51
CA PHE A 69 12.25 -14.74 -3.63
C PHE A 69 10.92 -15.14 -4.26
N ILE A 70 9.85 -14.97 -3.50
CA ILE A 70 8.49 -15.21 -3.94
C ILE A 70 7.80 -13.85 -4.10
N PRO A 71 7.57 -13.35 -5.33
CA PRO A 71 7.01 -12.01 -5.55
C PRO A 71 5.66 -11.77 -4.86
N ARG A 72 4.85 -12.83 -4.72
CA ARG A 72 3.57 -12.76 -4.01
C ARG A 72 3.76 -12.32 -2.56
N ASN A 73 4.78 -12.83 -1.87
CA ASN A 73 5.02 -12.58 -0.45
C ASN A 73 5.54 -11.16 -0.19
N TYR A 74 6.07 -10.49 -1.22
CA TYR A 74 6.56 -9.11 -1.09
C TYR A 74 5.50 -8.13 -0.59
N TYR A 75 4.23 -8.40 -0.87
CA TYR A 75 3.10 -7.56 -0.47
C TYR A 75 2.30 -8.13 0.70
N ASP A 76 2.80 -9.17 1.35
CA ASP A 76 2.04 -9.97 2.33
C ASP A 76 1.54 -9.19 3.54
N ASN A 77 2.23 -8.12 3.90
CA ASN A 77 1.93 -7.33 5.09
C ASN A 77 1.43 -5.92 4.78
N VAL A 78 1.09 -5.63 3.51
CA VAL A 78 0.66 -4.29 3.12
C VAL A 78 -0.70 -4.29 2.42
N VAL A 79 -1.44 -3.23 2.64
CA VAL A 79 -2.64 -2.93 1.86
C VAL A 79 -2.22 -2.04 0.70
N GLY A 80 -2.19 -2.60 -0.52
CA GLY A 80 -1.75 -1.88 -1.71
C GLY A 80 -0.46 -2.37 -2.32
N VAL A 81 0.40 -1.44 -2.74
CA VAL A 81 1.69 -1.73 -3.40
C VAL A 81 2.88 -1.06 -2.70
N TYR A 82 2.65 -0.13 -1.78
CA TYR A 82 3.72 0.53 -1.06
C TYR A 82 4.31 -0.42 -0.01
N VAL A 83 5.55 -0.84 -0.24
CA VAL A 83 6.33 -1.63 0.70
C VAL A 83 7.50 -0.77 1.18
N ASN A 84 7.67 -0.70 2.50
CA ASN A 84 8.83 -0.12 3.15
C ASN A 84 9.31 -1.13 4.20
N GLU A 85 10.50 -1.66 4.03
CA GLU A 85 11.09 -2.70 4.89
C GLU A 85 11.34 -2.21 6.32
N ASP A 86 11.47 -0.87 6.52
CA ASP A 86 11.63 -0.27 7.85
C ASP A 86 10.32 -0.20 8.65
N LEU A 87 9.16 -0.40 8.00
CA LEU A 87 7.89 -0.38 8.70
C LEU A 87 7.58 -1.71 9.37
N PRO A 88 7.36 -1.73 10.69
CA PRO A 88 7.02 -2.95 11.40
C PRO A 88 5.62 -3.43 11.03
N VAL A 89 5.44 -4.75 11.09
CA VAL A 89 4.12 -5.37 11.06
C VAL A 89 3.49 -5.24 12.43
N VAL A 90 2.34 -4.59 12.51
CA VAL A 90 1.61 -4.35 13.76
C VAL A 90 0.24 -5.01 13.75
N ASN A 91 -0.34 -5.15 14.93
CA ASN A 91 -1.75 -5.50 15.10
C ASN A 91 -2.58 -4.21 15.02
N LEU A 92 -3.31 -4.05 13.94
CA LEU A 92 -4.28 -2.97 13.77
C LEU A 92 -5.66 -3.47 14.18
N LYS A 93 -6.37 -2.71 15.00
CA LYS A 93 -7.76 -2.95 15.34
C LYS A 93 -8.61 -1.75 14.97
N ILE A 94 -9.67 -1.99 14.21
CA ILE A 94 -10.63 -0.96 13.83
C ILE A 94 -12.04 -1.37 14.26
N ARG A 95 -12.90 -0.39 14.48
CA ARG A 95 -14.34 -0.58 14.62
C ARG A 95 -15.04 0.07 13.45
N VAL A 96 -16.03 -0.61 12.91
CA VAL A 96 -16.73 -0.23 11.70
C VAL A 96 -18.23 -0.18 11.98
N TYR A 97 -18.93 0.79 11.39
CA TYR A 97 -20.32 1.09 11.66
C TYR A 97 -21.18 0.99 10.41
N GLY A 98 -22.49 0.80 10.61
CA GLY A 98 -23.50 0.85 9.56
C GLY A 98 -23.24 -0.16 8.43
N VAL A 99 -23.62 0.20 7.23
CA VAL A 99 -23.48 -0.64 6.03
C VAL A 99 -22.02 -0.98 5.70
N GLN A 100 -21.08 -0.18 6.18
CA GLN A 100 -19.65 -0.44 5.98
C GLN A 100 -19.19 -1.77 6.59
N MET A 101 -19.87 -2.28 7.63
CA MET A 101 -19.60 -3.60 8.20
C MET A 101 -19.74 -4.71 7.15
N GLU A 102 -20.83 -4.67 6.36
CA GLU A 102 -21.08 -5.67 5.32
C GLU A 102 -20.06 -5.58 4.18
N TYR A 103 -19.69 -4.35 3.78
CA TYR A 103 -18.64 -4.17 2.79
C TYR A 103 -17.31 -4.75 3.27
N MET A 104 -16.95 -4.57 4.53
CA MET A 104 -15.72 -5.13 5.10
C MET A 104 -15.73 -6.65 5.15
N ARG A 105 -16.89 -7.27 5.40
CA ARG A 105 -17.06 -8.72 5.37
C ARG A 105 -16.92 -9.29 3.96
N MET A 106 -17.56 -8.62 2.98
CA MET A 106 -17.56 -9.06 1.58
C MET A 106 -16.25 -8.77 0.87
N LEU A 107 -15.60 -7.66 1.19
CA LEU A 107 -14.34 -7.21 0.57
C LEU A 107 -13.33 -6.83 1.65
N PRO A 108 -12.62 -7.81 2.23
CA PRO A 108 -11.61 -7.57 3.25
C PRO A 108 -10.52 -6.61 2.77
N LEU A 109 -10.07 -5.71 3.64
CA LEU A 109 -8.96 -4.80 3.33
C LEU A 109 -7.64 -5.56 3.13
N HIS A 110 -7.48 -6.65 3.85
CA HIS A 110 -6.28 -7.46 3.82
C HIS A 110 -6.60 -8.93 4.16
N LYS A 111 -5.81 -9.86 3.64
CA LYS A 111 -5.98 -11.32 3.89
C LYS A 111 -5.93 -11.73 5.36
N SER A 112 -5.32 -10.91 6.24
CA SER A 112 -5.27 -11.16 7.69
C SER A 112 -6.48 -10.63 8.44
N GLN A 113 -7.51 -10.11 7.76
CA GLN A 113 -8.71 -9.62 8.42
C GLN A 113 -9.39 -10.70 9.23
N SER A 114 -9.70 -10.38 10.48
CA SER A 114 -10.49 -11.23 11.38
C SER A 114 -11.51 -10.37 12.12
N GLU A 115 -12.78 -10.76 12.07
CA GLU A 115 -13.82 -10.14 12.89
C GLU A 115 -13.75 -10.72 14.32
N VAL A 116 -13.50 -9.87 15.30
CA VAL A 116 -13.26 -10.29 16.69
C VAL A 116 -14.42 -9.95 17.63
N LYS A 117 -15.28 -9.00 17.25
CA LYS A 117 -16.44 -8.58 17.99
C LYS A 117 -17.47 -7.95 17.09
N SER A 118 -18.74 -8.22 17.34
CA SER A 118 -19.82 -7.50 16.67
C SER A 118 -20.99 -7.29 17.61
N ARG A 119 -21.74 -6.21 17.38
CA ARG A 119 -23.04 -5.95 17.97
C ARG A 119 -24.01 -5.66 16.85
N TYR A 120 -24.98 -6.53 16.70
CA TYR A 120 -25.92 -6.47 15.58
C TYR A 120 -26.53 -5.07 15.41
N GLY A 121 -26.44 -4.57 14.17
CA GLY A 121 -26.97 -3.25 13.80
C GLY A 121 -26.17 -2.03 14.33
N GLU A 122 -25.15 -2.23 15.17
CA GLU A 122 -24.37 -1.12 15.74
C GLU A 122 -22.95 -1.05 15.20
N PHE A 123 -22.15 -2.09 15.42
CA PHE A 123 -20.74 -2.10 14.99
C PHE A 123 -20.20 -3.51 14.82
N ALA A 124 -19.07 -3.62 14.11
CA ALA A 124 -18.17 -4.76 14.10
C ALA A 124 -16.73 -4.31 14.31
N GLU A 125 -15.94 -5.11 15.04
CA GLU A 125 -14.51 -4.89 15.24
C GLU A 125 -13.72 -5.90 14.44
N PHE A 126 -12.75 -5.38 13.68
CA PHE A 126 -11.84 -6.18 12.87
C PHE A 126 -10.41 -5.97 13.30
N THR A 127 -9.64 -7.04 13.27
CA THR A 127 -8.19 -7.01 13.50
C THR A 127 -7.44 -7.37 12.23
N TYR A 128 -6.25 -6.82 12.11
CA TYR A 128 -5.34 -7.03 11.00
C TYR A 128 -3.92 -7.17 11.50
N ARG A 129 -3.11 -7.88 10.74
CA ARG A 129 -1.65 -7.90 10.92
C ARG A 129 -1.02 -7.29 9.67
N VAL A 130 -0.64 -6.02 9.75
CA VAL A 130 -0.23 -5.19 8.59
C VAL A 130 0.80 -4.12 8.96
N CYS A 131 1.51 -3.62 7.95
CA CYS A 131 2.28 -2.39 8.05
C CYS A 131 1.33 -1.18 7.89
N LEU A 132 1.54 -0.14 8.69
CA LEU A 132 0.74 1.10 8.66
C LEU A 132 1.22 2.00 7.51
N THR A 133 0.83 1.66 6.30
CA THR A 133 1.25 2.36 5.08
C THR A 133 0.36 3.57 4.77
N PRO A 134 0.84 4.55 3.96
CA PRO A 134 0.02 5.65 3.48
C PRO A 134 -1.24 5.19 2.74
N GLU A 135 -1.17 4.07 2.01
CA GLU A 135 -2.32 3.52 1.29
C GLU A 135 -3.39 2.96 2.24
N LEU A 136 -2.98 2.28 3.31
CA LEU A 136 -3.89 1.83 4.35
C LEU A 136 -4.55 3.02 5.04
N LYS A 137 -3.77 4.06 5.38
CA LYS A 137 -4.29 5.32 5.94
C LYS A 137 -5.35 5.95 5.05
N SER A 138 -5.06 6.07 3.77
CA SER A 138 -6.00 6.63 2.79
C SER A 138 -7.30 5.83 2.73
N LYS A 139 -7.23 4.49 2.79
CA LYS A 139 -8.41 3.64 2.82
C LYS A 139 -9.26 3.83 4.08
N ILE A 140 -8.61 3.96 5.25
CA ILE A 140 -9.31 4.22 6.52
C ILE A 140 -10.01 5.58 6.46
N LEU A 141 -9.30 6.63 6.07
CA LEU A 141 -9.86 7.98 5.96
C LEU A 141 -11.01 8.06 4.95
N ALA A 142 -10.95 7.28 3.86
CA ALA A 142 -12.01 7.23 2.85
C ALA A 142 -13.33 6.63 3.35
N MET A 143 -13.32 5.86 4.45
CA MET A 143 -14.56 5.35 5.07
C MET A 143 -15.29 6.41 5.91
N GLY A 144 -14.67 7.57 6.12
CA GLY A 144 -15.27 8.70 6.83
C GLY A 144 -15.73 8.35 8.24
N PRO A 145 -16.96 8.73 8.63
CA PRO A 145 -17.46 8.53 10.01
C PRO A 145 -17.81 7.05 10.31
N ASN A 146 -17.72 6.16 9.32
CA ASN A 146 -18.11 4.76 9.47
C ASN A 146 -16.99 3.87 9.99
N VAL A 147 -15.83 4.43 10.36
CA VAL A 147 -14.69 3.70 10.90
C VAL A 147 -13.98 4.50 11.97
N GLU A 148 -13.49 3.80 12.98
CA GLU A 148 -12.51 4.34 13.92
C GLU A 148 -11.37 3.35 14.15
N VAL A 149 -10.15 3.85 14.30
CA VAL A 149 -9.00 3.07 14.74
C VAL A 149 -9.07 2.94 16.25
N LEU A 150 -8.98 1.70 16.76
CA LEU A 150 -8.92 1.42 18.19
C LEU A 150 -7.48 1.22 18.67
N GLU A 151 -6.68 0.49 17.88
CA GLU A 151 -5.30 0.14 18.19
C GLU A 151 -4.47 0.12 16.89
N PRO A 152 -3.16 0.49 16.94
CA PRO A 152 -2.46 1.05 18.09
C PRO A 152 -2.85 2.51 18.36
N LEU A 153 -2.65 3.00 19.60
CA LEU A 153 -3.07 4.34 20.00
C LEU A 153 -2.39 5.45 19.20
N GLU A 154 -1.11 5.31 18.92
CA GLU A 154 -0.35 6.29 18.14
C GLU A 154 -0.94 6.46 16.73
N TYR A 155 -1.38 5.36 16.12
CA TYR A 155 -2.00 5.42 14.80
C TYR A 155 -3.43 6.01 14.86
N ARG A 156 -4.17 5.74 15.93
CA ARG A 156 -5.46 6.39 16.21
C ARG A 156 -5.29 7.91 16.29
N GLU A 157 -4.29 8.38 17.05
CA GLU A 157 -3.98 9.81 17.18
C GLU A 157 -3.57 10.44 15.85
N GLU A 158 -2.79 9.74 15.03
CA GLU A 158 -2.43 10.16 13.69
C GLU A 158 -3.67 10.34 12.80
N ILE A 159 -4.59 9.38 12.78
CA ILE A 159 -5.85 9.48 12.02
C ILE A 159 -6.72 10.63 12.54
N MET A 160 -6.85 10.80 13.85
CA MET A 160 -7.58 11.92 14.46
C MET A 160 -7.01 13.27 14.02
N SER A 161 -5.68 13.41 14.03
CA SER A 161 -4.99 14.62 13.57
C SER A 161 -5.30 14.94 12.10
N GLN A 162 -5.32 13.94 11.23
CA GLN A 162 -5.67 14.12 9.81
C GLN A 162 -7.13 14.57 9.62
N ILE A 163 -8.05 13.99 10.40
CA ILE A 163 -9.47 14.37 10.36
C ILE A 163 -9.64 15.80 10.85
N SER A 164 -8.99 16.18 11.98
CA SER A 164 -9.02 17.53 12.51
C SER A 164 -8.48 18.56 11.51
N ALA A 165 -7.34 18.28 10.89
CA ALA A 165 -6.77 19.14 9.86
C ALA A 165 -7.70 19.29 8.63
N SER A 166 -8.45 18.26 8.30
CA SER A 166 -9.46 18.33 7.25
C SER A 166 -10.63 19.22 7.66
N LEU A 167 -11.15 19.03 8.88
CA LEU A 167 -12.24 19.86 9.44
C LEU A 167 -11.86 21.34 9.48
N ASP A 168 -10.64 21.66 9.94
CA ASP A 168 -10.14 23.03 10.02
C ASP A 168 -10.16 23.73 8.66
N ARG A 169 -9.90 23.00 7.57
CA ARG A 169 -9.99 23.54 6.20
C ARG A 169 -11.41 23.93 5.81
N TYR A 170 -12.40 23.15 6.20
CA TYR A 170 -13.82 23.47 5.94
C TYR A 170 -14.34 24.59 6.83
N MET A 171 -13.77 24.77 8.04
CA MET A 171 -14.17 25.82 8.97
C MET A 171 -13.56 27.18 8.67
N LYS A 172 -12.45 27.25 7.92
CA LYS A 172 -11.87 28.52 7.47
C LYS A 172 -12.85 29.15 6.46
N LYS A 173 -13.47 30.26 6.86
CA LYS A 173 -14.13 31.15 5.91
C LYS A 173 -13.06 31.90 5.14
N GLU A 174 -13.15 31.96 3.82
CA GLU A 174 -12.37 32.85 2.96
C GLU A 174 -12.60 34.32 3.34
#